data_40e9389351ffc23331d7040fb18bfa35
#
_entry.id   40e9389351ffc23331d7040fb18bfa35
#
_cell.length_a   1.000
_cell.length_b   1.000
_cell.length_c   1.000
_cell.angle_alpha   90.00
_cell.angle_beta   90.00
_cell.angle_gamma   90.00
#
_symmetry.space_group_name_H-M   'P 1'
#
loop_
_entity.id
_entity.type
_entity.pdbx_description
1 polymer ?
#
loop_
_entity_poly.entity_id
_entity_poly.type
_entity_poly.pdbx_seq_one_letter_code
_entity_poly.pdbx_strand_id
1 'polypeptide(L)'
;NQSLLTEMDLLLKEIMNKTQYGEYVTELAKEFNVQMGRNDDYFKEAFPGFKPSEEAKFIVRQAQSNAVDLLINTSLDSDFIHPVKESIELAVINRAGYKETMDNLAELIKGGEDTTGKIEKYAGQIAHDTFAVADRSYTSEISEQYGAEWFYYSGAIIDTSREFCIERHDKYYYYKEIEDWAKLDWAGKMKGTNEATIFSTAGGYWCGHSIMPVSIFSVPRFVIERNIKNGNFEPSEFEIKELGLVA
;
A
#
# COMPACT_ATOMS: atom_id res chain seq x y z
N ASN A 1 -26.61 -10.24 -28.39
CA ASN A 1 -25.74 -10.65 -27.27
C ASN A 1 -24.80 -9.52 -26.81
N GLN A 2 -24.16 -8.78 -27.71
CA GLN A 2 -23.24 -7.69 -27.35
C GLN A 2 -23.96 -6.49 -26.68
N SER A 3 -25.19 -6.18 -27.12
CA SER A 3 -26.04 -5.17 -26.49
C SER A 3 -26.42 -5.56 -25.04
N LEU A 4 -26.75 -6.84 -24.82
CA LEU A 4 -27.12 -7.36 -23.50
C LEU A 4 -25.93 -7.29 -22.52
N LEU A 5 -24.72 -7.59 -22.96
CA LEU A 5 -23.51 -7.48 -22.15
C LEU A 5 -23.20 -6.03 -21.79
N THR A 6 -23.42 -5.10 -22.72
CA THR A 6 -23.24 -3.66 -22.47
C THR A 6 -24.28 -3.13 -21.48
N GLU A 7 -25.55 -3.56 -21.58
CA GLU A 7 -26.58 -3.20 -20.63
C GLU A 7 -26.30 -3.76 -19.23
N MET A 8 -25.77 -4.98 -19.15
CA MET A 8 -25.33 -5.57 -17.87
C MET A 8 -24.17 -4.79 -17.25
N ASP A 9 -23.22 -4.32 -18.04
CA ASP A 9 -22.13 -3.46 -17.57
C ASP A 9 -22.63 -2.20 -16.89
N LEU A 10 -23.52 -1.49 -17.57
CA LEU A 10 -24.12 -0.28 -17.04
C LEU A 10 -24.93 -0.54 -15.78
N LEU A 11 -25.71 -1.63 -15.77
CA LEU A 11 -26.52 -2.03 -14.61
C LEU A 11 -25.67 -2.40 -13.40
N LEU A 12 -24.57 -3.17 -13.59
CA LEU A 12 -23.67 -3.54 -12.52
C LEU A 12 -22.97 -2.30 -11.92
N LYS A 13 -22.49 -1.39 -12.77
CA LYS A 13 -21.90 -0.12 -12.32
C LYS A 13 -22.92 0.75 -11.58
N GLU A 14 -24.16 0.80 -12.05
CA GLU A 14 -25.23 1.55 -11.39
C GLU A 14 -25.61 0.95 -10.03
N ILE A 15 -25.71 -0.38 -9.94
CA ILE A 15 -25.97 -1.09 -8.68
C ILE A 15 -24.84 -0.82 -7.69
N MET A 16 -23.59 -0.93 -8.09
CA MET A 16 -22.44 -0.69 -7.22
C MET A 16 -22.37 0.74 -6.71
N ASN A 17 -22.69 1.73 -7.56
CA ASN A 17 -22.71 3.14 -7.16
C ASN A 17 -23.88 3.52 -6.23
N LYS A 18 -25.00 2.78 -6.27
CA LYS A 18 -26.20 3.08 -5.48
C LYS A 18 -26.40 2.19 -4.23
N THR A 19 -25.48 1.26 -3.98
CA THR A 19 -25.56 0.30 -2.87
C THR A 19 -24.56 0.64 -1.75
N GLN A 20 -24.52 -0.24 -0.73
CA GLN A 20 -23.51 -0.20 0.33
C GLN A 20 -22.06 -0.09 -0.17
N TYR A 21 -21.77 -0.52 -1.40
CA TYR A 21 -20.46 -0.37 -2.01
C TYR A 21 -20.05 1.10 -2.23
N GLY A 22 -20.99 1.94 -2.70
CA GLY A 22 -20.76 3.38 -2.83
C GLY A 22 -20.51 4.07 -1.48
N GLU A 23 -21.23 3.64 -0.43
CA GLU A 23 -20.99 4.10 0.93
C GLU A 23 -19.61 3.66 1.43
N TYR A 24 -19.22 2.40 1.18
CA TYR A 24 -17.89 1.87 1.51
C TYR A 24 -16.77 2.68 0.85
N VAL A 25 -16.87 2.98 -0.45
CA VAL A 25 -15.87 3.78 -1.17
C VAL A 25 -15.78 5.20 -0.60
N THR A 26 -16.92 5.78 -0.20
CA THR A 26 -16.97 7.10 0.43
C THR A 26 -16.29 7.10 1.81
N GLU A 27 -16.55 6.10 2.63
CA GLU A 27 -15.89 5.95 3.93
C GLU A 27 -14.39 5.70 3.77
N LEU A 28 -13.99 4.82 2.83
CA LEU A 28 -12.59 4.61 2.50
C LEU A 28 -11.88 5.92 2.15
N ALA A 29 -12.52 6.76 1.33
CA ALA A 29 -11.96 8.06 0.97
C ALA A 29 -11.74 8.97 2.18
N LYS A 30 -12.61 8.91 3.20
CA LYS A 30 -12.43 9.68 4.45
C LYS A 30 -11.27 9.14 5.30
N GLU A 31 -11.08 7.83 5.34
CA GLU A 31 -10.02 7.20 6.14
C GLU A 31 -8.61 7.64 5.73
N PHE A 32 -8.38 8.03 4.46
CA PHE A 32 -7.12 8.64 4.05
C PHE A 32 -6.76 9.88 4.89
N ASN A 33 -7.72 10.76 5.14
CA ASN A 33 -7.49 11.94 5.95
C ASN A 33 -7.27 11.61 7.43
N VAL A 34 -7.96 10.58 7.94
CA VAL A 34 -7.78 10.11 9.32
C VAL A 34 -6.37 9.54 9.50
N GLN A 35 -5.91 8.71 8.58
CA GLN A 35 -4.58 8.13 8.63
C GLN A 35 -3.49 9.20 8.54
N MET A 36 -3.64 10.15 7.63
CA MET A 36 -2.67 11.26 7.52
C MET A 36 -2.63 12.11 8.79
N GLY A 37 -3.78 12.31 9.46
CA GLY A 37 -3.82 12.98 10.75
C GLY A 37 -3.01 12.25 11.85
N ARG A 38 -3.02 10.92 11.85
CA ARG A 38 -2.19 10.11 12.76
C ARG A 38 -0.70 10.25 12.45
N ASN A 39 -0.35 10.29 11.17
CA ASN A 39 1.03 10.52 10.75
C ASN A 39 1.51 11.93 11.15
N ASP A 40 0.66 12.95 10.99
CA ASP A 40 0.95 14.31 11.42
C ASP A 40 1.23 14.37 12.93
N ASP A 41 0.51 13.61 13.74
CA ASP A 41 0.72 13.58 15.20
C ASP A 41 2.07 12.94 15.52
N TYR A 42 2.44 11.85 14.85
CA TYR A 42 3.78 11.27 14.96
C TYR A 42 4.88 12.29 14.57
N PHE A 43 4.72 12.96 13.44
CA PHE A 43 5.73 13.89 12.96
C PHE A 43 5.83 15.17 13.80
N LYS A 44 4.75 15.61 14.44
CA LYS A 44 4.79 16.73 15.43
C LYS A 44 5.67 16.39 16.64
N GLU A 45 5.67 15.13 17.04
CA GLU A 45 6.54 14.65 18.12
C GLU A 45 7.99 14.48 17.67
N ALA A 46 8.20 13.98 16.43
CA ALA A 46 9.53 13.71 15.89
C ALA A 46 10.28 14.97 15.45
N PHE A 47 9.57 15.95 14.90
CA PHE A 47 10.16 17.14 14.30
C PHE A 47 9.60 18.45 14.89
N PRO A 48 10.38 19.21 15.69
CA PRO A 48 9.93 20.49 16.23
C PRO A 48 9.49 21.47 15.14
N GLY A 49 8.27 22.01 15.27
CA GLY A 49 7.71 22.95 14.30
C GLY A 49 7.14 22.31 13.04
N PHE A 50 6.91 21.00 13.08
CA PHE A 50 6.33 20.24 11.97
C PHE A 50 5.09 20.91 11.34
N LYS A 51 5.13 20.99 10.02
CA LYS A 51 3.99 21.34 9.15
C LYS A 51 4.13 20.56 7.85
N PRO A 52 3.11 19.79 7.45
CA PRO A 52 3.16 19.08 6.19
C PRO A 52 3.26 20.05 5.01
N SER A 53 4.13 19.74 4.04
CA SER A 53 4.26 20.50 2.81
C SER A 53 2.98 20.42 1.95
N GLU A 54 2.85 21.30 0.97
CA GLU A 54 1.74 21.20 -0.01
C GLU A 54 1.91 19.95 -0.90
N GLU A 55 3.14 19.52 -1.13
CA GLU A 55 3.50 18.29 -1.82
C GLU A 55 2.97 17.06 -1.05
N ALA A 56 3.21 16.98 0.25
CA ALA A 56 2.68 15.91 1.10
C ALA A 56 1.15 15.88 1.08
N LYS A 57 0.48 17.02 1.21
CA LYS A 57 -0.97 17.12 1.09
C LYS A 57 -1.49 16.74 -0.30
N PHE A 58 -0.73 17.05 -1.35
CA PHE A 58 -1.07 16.66 -2.70
C PHE A 58 -1.00 15.14 -2.90
N ILE A 59 0.01 14.47 -2.34
CA ILE A 59 0.15 13.00 -2.34
C ILE A 59 -1.12 12.35 -1.78
N VAL A 60 -1.62 12.84 -0.63
CA VAL A 60 -2.85 12.32 -0.01
C VAL A 60 -4.05 12.48 -0.94
N ARG A 61 -4.25 13.68 -1.50
CA ARG A 61 -5.36 13.95 -2.41
C ARG A 61 -5.30 13.08 -3.66
N GLN A 62 -4.11 12.87 -4.23
CA GLN A 62 -3.92 12.01 -5.40
C GLN A 62 -4.19 10.54 -5.07
N ALA A 63 -3.68 10.05 -3.95
CA ALA A 63 -3.91 8.69 -3.50
C ALA A 63 -5.41 8.42 -3.26
N GLN A 64 -6.10 9.36 -2.61
CA GLN A 64 -7.54 9.29 -2.39
C GLN A 64 -8.32 9.25 -3.72
N SER A 65 -7.99 10.14 -4.65
CA SER A 65 -8.61 10.19 -5.97
C SER A 65 -8.36 8.91 -6.77
N ASN A 66 -7.14 8.40 -6.74
CA ASN A 66 -6.77 7.16 -7.42
C ASN A 66 -7.48 5.94 -6.82
N ALA A 67 -7.61 5.87 -5.49
CA ALA A 67 -8.33 4.78 -4.83
C ALA A 67 -9.81 4.75 -5.25
N VAL A 68 -10.45 5.91 -5.27
CA VAL A 68 -11.84 6.04 -5.73
C VAL A 68 -11.97 5.66 -7.21
N ASP A 69 -11.07 6.12 -8.07
CA ASP A 69 -11.10 5.78 -9.50
C ASP A 69 -10.89 4.28 -9.74
N LEU A 70 -9.92 3.67 -9.06
CA LEU A 70 -9.69 2.23 -9.14
C LEU A 70 -10.92 1.44 -8.70
N LEU A 71 -11.54 1.79 -7.60
CA LEU A 71 -12.69 1.07 -7.06
C LEU A 71 -13.97 1.25 -7.90
N ILE A 72 -14.18 2.43 -8.49
CA ILE A 72 -15.45 2.73 -9.21
C ILE A 72 -15.32 2.50 -10.72
N ASN A 73 -14.13 2.74 -11.31
CA ASN A 73 -13.99 2.77 -12.77
C ASN A 73 -13.03 1.70 -13.30
N THR A 74 -11.73 1.90 -13.12
CA THR A 74 -10.69 1.22 -13.91
C THR A 74 -10.59 -0.27 -13.65
N SER A 75 -10.37 -0.66 -12.39
CA SER A 75 -10.14 -2.07 -12.05
C SER A 75 -11.45 -2.81 -11.78
N LEU A 76 -12.54 -2.09 -11.53
CA LEU A 76 -13.85 -2.70 -11.40
C LEU A 76 -14.22 -3.51 -12.65
N ASP A 77 -13.87 -2.99 -13.82
CA ASP A 77 -14.18 -3.61 -15.11
C ASP A 77 -13.37 -4.90 -15.30
N SER A 78 -12.04 -4.86 -15.07
CA SER A 78 -11.15 -6.00 -15.29
C SER A 78 -11.25 -7.09 -14.22
N ASP A 79 -11.32 -6.69 -12.95
CA ASP A 79 -11.13 -7.59 -11.83
C ASP A 79 -12.44 -8.11 -11.24
N PHE A 80 -13.55 -7.45 -11.55
CA PHE A 80 -14.87 -7.82 -11.08
C PHE A 80 -15.87 -8.07 -12.21
N ILE A 81 -16.16 -7.07 -13.06
CA ILE A 81 -17.22 -7.16 -14.08
C ILE A 81 -16.87 -8.22 -15.13
N HIS A 82 -15.63 -8.26 -15.60
CA HIS A 82 -15.20 -9.24 -16.60
C HIS A 82 -15.33 -10.70 -16.12
N PRO A 83 -14.84 -11.10 -14.93
CA PRO A 83 -15.07 -12.43 -14.37
C PRO A 83 -16.54 -12.80 -14.19
N VAL A 84 -17.41 -11.85 -13.83
CA VAL A 84 -18.85 -12.08 -13.73
C VAL A 84 -19.45 -12.37 -15.11
N LYS A 85 -19.09 -11.61 -16.14
CA LYS A 85 -19.50 -11.85 -17.51
C LYS A 85 -19.04 -13.21 -18.03
N GLU A 86 -17.77 -13.54 -17.81
CA GLU A 86 -17.19 -14.82 -18.20
C GLU A 86 -17.92 -16.00 -17.56
N SER A 87 -18.28 -15.90 -16.28
CA SER A 87 -19.10 -16.90 -15.58
C SER A 87 -20.47 -17.10 -16.21
N ILE A 88 -21.13 -16.01 -16.63
CA ILE A 88 -22.42 -16.07 -17.32
C ILE A 88 -22.28 -16.70 -18.73
N GLU A 89 -21.25 -16.30 -19.47
CA GLU A 89 -20.97 -16.86 -20.80
C GLU A 89 -20.71 -18.36 -20.71
N LEU A 90 -19.92 -18.82 -19.75
CA LEU A 90 -19.66 -20.25 -19.51
C LEU A 90 -20.95 -20.99 -19.14
N ALA A 91 -21.81 -20.42 -18.31
CA ALA A 91 -23.11 -21.01 -17.96
C ALA A 91 -24.02 -21.17 -19.20
N VAL A 92 -24.03 -20.18 -20.10
CA VAL A 92 -24.78 -20.24 -21.36
C VAL A 92 -24.20 -21.32 -22.29
N ILE A 93 -22.86 -21.38 -22.44
CA ILE A 93 -22.21 -22.40 -23.29
C ILE A 93 -22.49 -23.80 -22.76
N ASN A 94 -22.40 -24.01 -21.46
CA ASN A 94 -22.62 -25.29 -20.80
C ASN A 94 -24.12 -25.66 -20.64
N ARG A 95 -25.03 -24.77 -21.08
CA ARG A 95 -26.50 -24.92 -20.91
C ARG A 95 -26.92 -25.13 -19.46
N ALA A 96 -26.23 -24.47 -18.53
CA ALA A 96 -26.57 -24.50 -17.10
C ALA A 96 -27.97 -23.97 -16.87
N GLY A 97 -28.70 -24.57 -15.94
CA GLY A 97 -30.03 -24.11 -15.56
C GLY A 97 -29.98 -22.74 -14.88
N TYR A 98 -31.09 -21.99 -14.94
CA TYR A 98 -31.19 -20.64 -14.33
C TYR A 98 -30.76 -20.64 -12.85
N LYS A 99 -31.25 -21.61 -12.07
CA LYS A 99 -30.91 -21.71 -10.64
C LYS A 99 -29.43 -21.92 -10.43
N GLU A 100 -28.82 -22.87 -11.14
CA GLU A 100 -27.39 -23.17 -11.07
C GLU A 100 -26.54 -21.94 -11.45
N THR A 101 -26.94 -21.21 -12.50
CA THR A 101 -26.28 -19.98 -12.91
C THR A 101 -26.34 -18.92 -11.82
N MET A 102 -27.53 -18.74 -11.18
CA MET A 102 -27.72 -17.76 -10.11
C MET A 102 -26.96 -18.13 -8.84
N ASP A 103 -26.92 -19.41 -8.48
CA ASP A 103 -26.17 -19.89 -7.32
C ASP A 103 -24.66 -19.69 -7.53
N ASN A 104 -24.12 -20.03 -8.69
CA ASN A 104 -22.71 -19.81 -9.07
C ASN A 104 -22.34 -18.33 -9.09
N LEU A 105 -23.21 -17.45 -9.60
CA LEU A 105 -22.99 -16.02 -9.57
C LEU A 105 -23.03 -15.46 -8.15
N ALA A 106 -23.94 -15.92 -7.31
CA ALA A 106 -24.03 -15.50 -5.92
C ALA A 106 -22.76 -15.89 -5.14
N GLU A 107 -22.26 -17.10 -5.36
CA GLU A 107 -21.00 -17.57 -4.76
C GLU A 107 -19.80 -16.78 -5.27
N LEU A 108 -19.72 -16.53 -6.59
CA LEU A 108 -18.64 -15.71 -7.18
C LEU A 108 -18.61 -14.29 -6.60
N ILE A 109 -19.77 -13.66 -6.42
CA ILE A 109 -19.89 -12.26 -5.99
C ILE A 109 -19.72 -12.14 -4.47
N LYS A 110 -20.46 -12.93 -3.70
CA LYS A 110 -20.57 -12.81 -2.24
C LYS A 110 -19.61 -13.73 -1.48
N GLY A 111 -19.08 -14.76 -2.14
CA GLY A 111 -18.36 -15.85 -1.48
C GLY A 111 -19.33 -16.93 -0.94
N GLY A 112 -18.75 -18.03 -0.51
CA GLY A 112 -19.41 -19.16 0.13
C GLY A 112 -18.84 -19.41 1.53
N GLU A 113 -19.14 -20.58 2.12
CA GLU A 113 -18.65 -20.95 3.46
C GLU A 113 -17.13 -20.97 3.55
N ASP A 114 -16.44 -21.37 2.46
CA ASP A 114 -14.97 -21.51 2.40
C ASP A 114 -14.30 -20.55 1.40
N THR A 115 -15.04 -19.62 0.78
CA THR A 115 -14.53 -18.73 -0.26
C THR A 115 -14.93 -17.28 -0.02
N THR A 116 -13.95 -16.40 -0.07
CA THR A 116 -14.18 -14.94 -0.06
C THR A 116 -14.73 -14.50 -1.41
N GLY A 117 -15.81 -13.74 -1.42
CA GLY A 117 -16.40 -13.21 -2.64
C GLY A 117 -15.46 -12.29 -3.41
N LYS A 118 -15.63 -12.26 -4.72
CA LYS A 118 -14.79 -11.43 -5.61
C LYS A 118 -14.82 -9.95 -5.23
N ILE A 119 -16.01 -9.45 -4.84
CA ILE A 119 -16.18 -8.02 -4.49
C ILE A 119 -15.42 -7.66 -3.22
N GLU A 120 -15.48 -8.49 -2.20
CA GLU A 120 -14.81 -8.26 -0.93
C GLU A 120 -13.28 -8.36 -1.10
N LYS A 121 -12.82 -9.42 -1.79
CA LYS A 121 -11.40 -9.61 -2.09
C LYS A 121 -10.83 -8.46 -2.91
N TYR A 122 -11.55 -8.03 -3.93
CA TYR A 122 -11.18 -6.93 -4.79
C TYR A 122 -11.08 -5.61 -4.02
N ALA A 123 -12.17 -5.23 -3.33
CA ALA A 123 -12.22 -3.99 -2.56
C ALA A 123 -11.19 -3.98 -1.42
N GLY A 124 -11.02 -5.10 -0.73
CA GLY A 124 -10.02 -5.24 0.33
C GLY A 124 -8.59 -5.08 -0.17
N GLN A 125 -8.25 -5.66 -1.33
CA GLN A 125 -6.93 -5.51 -1.92
C GLN A 125 -6.62 -4.07 -2.31
N ILE A 126 -7.53 -3.42 -3.04
CA ILE A 126 -7.33 -2.03 -3.47
C ILE A 126 -7.24 -1.09 -2.27
N ALA A 127 -8.14 -1.24 -1.30
CA ALA A 127 -8.10 -0.47 -0.08
C ALA A 127 -6.75 -0.61 0.61
N HIS A 128 -6.33 -1.84 0.91
CA HIS A 128 -5.07 -2.11 1.59
C HIS A 128 -3.87 -1.52 0.87
N ASP A 129 -3.71 -1.85 -0.42
CA ASP A 129 -2.51 -1.46 -1.18
C ASP A 129 -2.47 0.06 -1.42
N THR A 130 -3.61 0.68 -1.73
CA THR A 130 -3.67 2.13 -1.96
C THR A 130 -3.40 2.91 -0.68
N PHE A 131 -3.96 2.46 0.45
CA PHE A 131 -3.67 3.05 1.76
C PHE A 131 -2.21 2.91 2.13
N ALA A 132 -1.65 1.71 2.01
CA ALA A 132 -0.27 1.44 2.39
C ALA A 132 0.72 2.24 1.54
N VAL A 133 0.48 2.37 0.24
CA VAL A 133 1.31 3.20 -0.65
C VAL A 133 1.16 4.69 -0.31
N ALA A 134 -0.06 5.17 -0.06
CA ALA A 134 -0.30 6.57 0.30
C ALA A 134 0.38 6.95 1.63
N ASP A 135 0.23 6.11 2.65
CA ASP A 135 0.84 6.28 3.97
C ASP A 135 2.37 6.37 3.86
N ARG A 136 2.98 5.43 3.13
CA ARG A 136 4.43 5.41 2.91
C ARG A 136 4.91 6.56 2.05
N SER A 137 4.16 6.94 1.01
CA SER A 137 4.52 8.09 0.16
C SER A 137 4.48 9.39 0.95
N TYR A 138 3.47 9.57 1.80
CA TYR A 138 3.39 10.69 2.71
C TYR A 138 4.55 10.72 3.69
N THR A 139 4.84 9.59 4.33
CA THR A 139 5.96 9.44 5.25
C THR A 139 7.30 9.72 4.58
N SER A 140 7.50 9.24 3.35
CA SER A 140 8.70 9.49 2.56
C SER A 140 8.88 10.97 2.24
N GLU A 141 7.82 11.65 1.80
CA GLU A 141 7.84 13.08 1.49
C GLU A 141 8.19 13.93 2.72
N ILE A 142 7.57 13.63 3.87
CA ILE A 142 7.91 14.32 5.12
C ILE A 142 9.34 14.03 5.55
N SER A 143 9.79 12.79 5.40
CA SER A 143 11.16 12.40 5.72
C SER A 143 12.18 13.19 4.89
N GLU A 144 11.93 13.36 3.61
CA GLU A 144 12.76 14.15 2.71
C GLU A 144 12.73 15.64 3.09
N GLN A 145 11.54 16.19 3.34
CA GLN A 145 11.36 17.59 3.79
C GLN A 145 12.19 17.92 5.03
N TYR A 146 12.32 16.98 5.96
CA TYR A 146 13.08 17.17 7.22
C TYR A 146 14.48 16.55 7.19
N GLY A 147 14.96 16.08 6.02
CA GLY A 147 16.30 15.54 5.86
C GLY A 147 16.57 14.28 6.68
N ALA A 148 15.59 13.42 6.83
CA ALA A 148 15.77 12.15 7.53
C ALA A 148 16.60 11.19 6.68
N GLU A 149 17.66 10.63 7.29
CA GLU A 149 18.57 9.71 6.62
C GLU A 149 18.52 8.29 7.20
N TRP A 150 17.95 8.14 8.40
CA TRP A 150 17.87 6.88 9.13
C TRP A 150 16.43 6.44 9.28
N PHE A 151 16.21 5.16 9.10
CA PHE A 151 14.88 4.58 9.05
C PHE A 151 14.81 3.26 9.83
N TYR A 152 13.62 2.96 10.31
CA TYR A 152 13.26 1.73 10.98
C TYR A 152 12.18 1.00 10.18
N TYR A 153 12.41 -0.27 9.85
CA TYR A 153 11.44 -1.09 9.14
C TYR A 153 10.46 -1.72 10.12
N SER A 154 9.28 -1.14 10.20
CA SER A 154 8.24 -1.43 11.19
C SER A 154 7.08 -2.20 10.57
N GLY A 155 6.46 -3.07 11.37
CA GLY A 155 5.24 -3.79 11.00
C GLY A 155 5.16 -5.12 11.71
N ALA A 156 4.03 -5.82 11.63
CA ALA A 156 3.86 -7.13 12.23
C ALA A 156 4.31 -8.25 11.27
N ILE A 157 4.99 -9.26 11.81
CA ILE A 157 5.24 -10.52 11.11
C ILE A 157 4.05 -11.45 11.34
N ILE A 158 3.51 -11.97 10.25
CA ILE A 158 2.42 -12.96 10.23
C ILE A 158 2.86 -14.18 9.42
N ASP A 159 2.10 -15.28 9.47
CA ASP A 159 2.44 -16.55 8.81
C ASP A 159 2.65 -16.41 7.29
N THR A 160 1.99 -15.43 6.66
CA THR A 160 2.11 -15.14 5.22
C THR A 160 3.14 -14.05 4.91
N SER A 161 3.93 -13.60 5.90
CA SER A 161 4.98 -12.60 5.68
C SER A 161 6.05 -13.13 4.74
N ARG A 162 6.46 -12.30 3.78
CA ARG A 162 7.51 -12.64 2.82
C ARG A 162 8.88 -12.62 3.49
N GLU A 163 9.79 -13.46 3.00
CA GLU A 163 11.19 -13.47 3.43
C GLU A 163 11.82 -12.07 3.39
N PHE A 164 11.53 -11.31 2.33
CA PHE A 164 11.94 -9.90 2.23
C PHE A 164 11.57 -9.08 3.47
N CYS A 165 10.34 -9.22 3.98
CA CYS A 165 9.88 -8.50 5.16
C CYS A 165 10.45 -9.07 6.45
N ILE A 166 10.51 -10.41 6.57
CA ILE A 166 11.05 -11.11 7.75
C ILE A 166 12.51 -10.73 7.99
N GLU A 167 13.32 -10.69 6.94
CA GLU A 167 14.73 -10.32 7.05
C GLU A 167 14.96 -8.87 7.49
N ARG A 168 14.00 -7.98 7.21
CA ARG A 168 14.12 -6.53 7.45
C ARG A 168 13.37 -6.04 8.67
N HIS A 169 12.42 -6.82 9.14
CA HIS A 169 11.58 -6.50 10.29
C HIS A 169 12.42 -6.15 11.52
N ASP A 170 11.98 -5.12 12.24
CA ASP A 170 12.60 -4.61 13.47
C ASP A 170 14.09 -4.23 13.32
N LYS A 171 14.50 -3.77 12.14
CA LYS A 171 15.88 -3.33 11.88
C LYS A 171 15.95 -1.89 11.42
N TYR A 172 17.13 -1.31 11.64
CA TYR A 172 17.46 0.06 11.27
C TYR A 172 18.33 0.08 10.02
N TYR A 173 18.08 1.05 9.17
CA TYR A 173 18.74 1.20 7.87
C TYR A 173 19.06 2.66 7.59
N TYR A 174 20.17 2.88 6.91
CA TYR A 174 20.49 4.15 6.26
C TYR A 174 19.75 4.20 4.91
N TYR A 175 19.37 5.40 4.44
CA TYR A 175 18.51 5.51 3.25
C TYR A 175 19.08 4.81 2.02
N LYS A 176 20.42 4.84 1.80
CA LYS A 176 21.09 4.16 0.66
C LYS A 176 20.91 2.64 0.69
N GLU A 177 20.87 2.04 1.89
CA GLU A 177 20.60 0.61 2.01
C GLU A 177 19.19 0.27 1.55
N ILE A 178 18.23 1.19 1.77
CA ILE A 178 16.83 1.03 1.34
C ILE A 178 16.70 1.22 -0.17
N GLU A 179 17.39 2.19 -0.75
CA GLU A 179 17.47 2.38 -2.20
C GLU A 179 18.01 1.13 -2.91
N ASP A 180 19.01 0.48 -2.32
CA ASP A 180 19.59 -0.77 -2.85
C ASP A 180 18.59 -1.93 -2.86
N TRP A 181 17.57 -1.94 -2.00
CA TRP A 181 16.53 -2.97 -2.06
C TRP A 181 15.78 -2.96 -3.39
N ALA A 182 15.67 -1.81 -4.05
CA ALA A 182 15.01 -1.71 -5.35
C ALA A 182 15.66 -2.60 -6.43
N LYS A 183 16.93 -2.96 -6.27
CA LYS A 183 17.71 -3.83 -7.17
C LYS A 183 17.42 -5.32 -6.93
N LEU A 184 16.84 -5.66 -5.78
CA LEU A 184 16.49 -7.04 -5.43
C LEU A 184 15.18 -7.45 -6.12
N ASP A 185 15.00 -8.76 -6.24
CA ASP A 185 13.74 -9.35 -6.65
C ASP A 185 13.12 -10.16 -5.51
N TRP A 186 11.79 -10.10 -5.36
CA TRP A 186 11.05 -10.87 -4.36
C TRP A 186 9.61 -11.10 -4.78
N ALA A 187 9.00 -12.15 -4.27
CA ALA A 187 7.60 -12.45 -4.53
C ALA A 187 6.67 -11.32 -4.06
N GLY A 188 5.84 -10.80 -4.95
CA GLY A 188 4.91 -9.70 -4.67
C GLY A 188 5.53 -8.30 -4.71
N LYS A 189 6.76 -8.12 -5.22
CA LYS A 189 7.30 -6.80 -5.54
C LYS A 189 6.36 -6.05 -6.46
N MET A 190 6.06 -4.80 -6.14
CA MET A 190 5.19 -3.98 -6.99
C MET A 190 5.90 -3.63 -8.29
N LYS A 191 5.14 -3.69 -9.39
CA LYS A 191 5.66 -3.27 -10.70
C LYS A 191 6.02 -1.79 -10.66
N GLY A 192 7.20 -1.45 -11.16
CA GLY A 192 7.70 -0.07 -11.17
C GLY A 192 8.48 0.31 -9.91
N THR A 193 8.69 -0.61 -8.96
CA THR A 193 9.59 -0.38 -7.81
C THR A 193 11.01 -0.11 -8.31
N ASN A 194 11.54 1.05 -7.96
CA ASN A 194 12.90 1.53 -8.23
C ASN A 194 13.42 2.34 -7.03
N GLU A 195 14.62 2.89 -7.11
CA GLU A 195 15.26 3.65 -6.02
C GLU A 195 14.39 4.82 -5.51
N ALA A 196 13.66 5.50 -6.41
CA ALA A 196 12.79 6.61 -6.03
C ALA A 196 11.44 6.16 -5.42
N THR A 197 11.00 4.94 -5.68
CA THR A 197 9.67 4.45 -5.26
C THR A 197 9.72 3.39 -4.17
N ILE A 198 10.90 2.87 -3.81
CA ILE A 198 11.05 1.80 -2.81
C ILE A 198 10.48 2.18 -1.43
N PHE A 199 10.61 3.43 -1.02
CA PHE A 199 10.07 3.93 0.23
C PHE A 199 8.53 3.85 0.27
N SER A 200 7.87 4.06 -0.86
CA SER A 200 6.41 3.97 -0.99
C SER A 200 5.92 2.53 -1.20
N THR A 201 6.69 1.71 -1.93
CA THR A 201 6.29 0.35 -2.30
C THR A 201 6.75 -0.70 -1.27
N ALA A 202 7.77 -0.41 -0.46
CA ALA A 202 8.29 -1.26 0.62
C ALA A 202 8.33 -2.75 0.26
N GLY A 203 7.67 -3.63 1.02
CA GLY A 203 7.65 -5.08 0.79
C GLY A 203 6.72 -5.56 -0.34
N GLY A 204 6.06 -4.64 -1.10
CA GLY A 204 5.23 -4.98 -2.25
C GLY A 204 3.73 -5.07 -1.94
N TYR A 205 2.98 -5.75 -2.81
CA TYR A 205 1.53 -5.93 -2.66
C TYR A 205 1.18 -6.59 -1.33
N TRP A 206 0.10 -6.15 -0.69
CA TRP A 206 -0.34 -6.67 0.61
C TRP A 206 0.71 -6.57 1.73
N CYS A 207 1.64 -5.64 1.64
CA CYS A 207 2.64 -5.43 2.68
C CYS A 207 2.13 -4.44 3.72
N GLY A 208 2.02 -4.89 4.98
CA GLY A 208 1.65 -4.05 6.12
C GLY A 208 2.82 -3.38 6.83
N HIS A 209 4.06 -3.48 6.30
CA HIS A 209 5.22 -2.83 6.89
C HIS A 209 5.38 -1.40 6.38
N SER A 210 5.95 -0.53 7.23
CA SER A 210 6.28 0.85 6.91
C SER A 210 7.77 1.13 7.16
N ILE A 211 8.32 2.11 6.44
CA ILE A 211 9.68 2.60 6.58
C ILE A 211 9.58 3.94 7.31
N MET A 212 9.83 3.92 8.61
CA MET A 212 9.62 5.07 9.50
C MET A 212 10.93 5.83 9.72
N PRO A 213 10.97 7.16 9.55
CA PRO A 213 12.16 7.93 9.85
C PRO A 213 12.44 7.92 11.34
N VAL A 214 13.71 7.85 11.69
CA VAL A 214 14.17 7.86 13.09
C VAL A 214 15.37 8.78 13.24
N SER A 215 15.56 9.29 14.46
CA SER A 215 16.78 10.02 14.80
C SER A 215 17.98 9.06 14.80
N ILE A 216 19.14 9.51 14.32
CA ILE A 216 20.40 8.76 14.39
C ILE A 216 20.72 8.31 15.84
N PHE A 217 20.32 9.08 16.84
CA PHE A 217 20.51 8.78 18.26
C PHE A 217 19.68 7.57 18.74
N SER A 218 18.67 7.15 17.96
CA SER A 218 17.88 5.94 18.22
C SER A 218 18.43 4.72 17.49
N VAL A 219 19.41 4.91 16.58
CA VAL A 219 19.97 3.83 15.77
C VAL A 219 21.04 3.07 16.57
N PRO A 220 21.00 1.74 16.61
CA PRO A 220 22.04 0.95 17.26
C PRO A 220 23.44 1.26 16.68
N ARG A 221 24.40 1.48 17.56
CA ARG A 221 25.77 1.89 17.18
C ARG A 221 26.40 0.99 16.10
N PHE A 222 26.22 -0.31 16.18
CA PHE A 222 26.77 -1.25 15.19
C PHE A 222 26.22 -1.03 13.79
N VAL A 223 24.99 -0.50 13.63
CA VAL A 223 24.37 -0.17 12.35
C VAL A 223 25.05 1.08 11.76
N ILE A 224 25.30 2.08 12.61
CA ILE A 224 26.00 3.31 12.23
C ILE A 224 27.43 2.96 11.77
N GLU A 225 28.17 2.22 12.59
CA GLU A 225 29.56 1.79 12.28
C GLU A 225 29.62 0.96 11.00
N ARG A 226 28.63 0.10 10.75
CA ARG A 226 28.51 -0.65 9.49
C ARG A 226 28.40 0.29 8.29
N ASN A 227 27.58 1.33 8.37
CA ASN A 227 27.39 2.27 7.27
C ASN A 227 28.59 3.19 7.06
N ILE A 228 29.28 3.59 8.12
CA ILE A 228 30.58 4.30 8.01
C ILE A 228 31.60 3.41 7.30
N LYS A 229 31.77 2.17 7.73
CA LYS A 229 32.70 1.21 7.13
C LYS A 229 32.41 0.94 5.66
N ASN A 230 31.15 0.93 5.26
CA ASN A 230 30.74 0.70 3.88
C ASN A 230 30.82 1.98 3.02
N GLY A 231 31.17 3.14 3.59
CA GLY A 231 31.23 4.42 2.91
C GLY A 231 29.85 5.00 2.54
N ASN A 232 28.78 4.49 3.17
CA ASN A 232 27.42 5.00 2.96
C ASN A 232 27.17 6.30 3.73
N PHE A 233 27.73 6.41 4.94
CA PHE A 233 27.50 7.51 5.87
C PHE A 233 28.82 8.08 6.37
N GLU A 234 28.91 9.40 6.41
CA GLU A 234 30.04 10.15 6.97
C GLU A 234 29.49 11.04 8.11
N PRO A 235 29.75 10.67 9.38
CA PRO A 235 29.23 11.41 10.51
C PRO A 235 29.91 12.77 10.67
N SER A 236 29.15 13.77 11.07
CA SER A 236 29.65 15.09 11.46
C SER A 236 30.48 15.01 12.77
N GLU A 237 31.29 16.02 13.05
CA GLU A 237 32.04 16.13 14.32
C GLU A 237 31.11 16.06 15.55
N PHE A 238 29.94 16.66 15.43
CA PHE A 238 28.91 16.61 16.50
C PHE A 238 28.42 15.18 16.73
N GLU A 239 28.08 14.43 15.67
CA GLU A 239 27.60 13.06 15.78
C GLU A 239 28.69 12.12 16.28
N ILE A 240 29.95 12.30 15.86
CA ILE A 240 31.11 11.54 16.38
C ILE A 240 31.16 11.71 17.89
N LYS A 241 31.07 12.94 18.37
CA LYS A 241 31.15 13.24 19.82
C LYS A 241 29.98 12.68 20.59
N GLU A 242 28.76 12.97 20.16
CA GLU A 242 27.54 12.60 20.91
C GLU A 242 27.27 11.08 20.89
N LEU A 243 27.62 10.39 19.79
CA LEU A 243 27.46 8.95 19.65
C LEU A 243 28.71 8.18 20.15
N GLY A 244 29.78 8.87 20.53
CA GLY A 244 31.03 8.25 20.98
C GLY A 244 31.70 7.41 19.89
N LEU A 245 31.54 7.76 18.61
CA LEU A 245 32.16 7.05 17.50
C LEU A 245 33.67 7.28 17.54
N VAL A 246 34.45 6.26 17.21
CA VAL A 246 35.91 6.38 17.08
C VAL A 246 36.19 6.90 15.66
N ALA A 247 36.88 8.02 15.58
CA ALA A 247 37.32 8.60 14.33
C ALA A 247 38.36 7.72 13.61
#